data_714c5567417d3fa91dcd797c55c81833
#
_entry.id   714c5567417d3fa91dcd797c55c81833
#
_cell.length_a   1.000
_cell.length_b   1.000
_cell.length_c   1.000
_cell.angle_alpha   90.00
_cell.angle_beta   90.00
_cell.angle_gamma   90.00
#
_symmetry.space_group_name_H-M   'P 1'
#
loop_
_entity.id
_entity.type
_entity.pdbx_description
1 polymer ?
#
loop_
_entity_poly.entity_id
_entity_poly.type
_entity_poly.pdbx_seq_one_letter_code
_entity_poly.pdbx_strand_id
1 'polypeptide(L)'
;MTDLSIEKPIPLPPDRVFDLITAPDHLPSWWGPEGVTLGEYSLDFTRPGPWSSVMVEPESGEHRVSGEVLNVTPGKAVEISWAWHDRESGVRGHESTVRLSVRPDGRGGTILTMYQTGLPDAESARLHHEGWASSLNRIGPLLSPP
;
A
#
# COMPACT_ATOMS: atom_id res chain seq x y z
N MET A 1 -17.46 -0.86 -12.00
CA MET A 1 -16.17 -0.86 -11.33
C MET A 1 -16.35 -1.24 -9.89
N THR A 2 -15.35 -1.86 -9.29
CA THR A 2 -15.45 -2.40 -7.94
C THR A 2 -14.46 -1.70 -7.03
N ASP A 3 -14.88 -1.44 -5.80
CA ASP A 3 -14.06 -0.77 -4.80
C ASP A 3 -13.88 -1.69 -3.60
N LEU A 4 -12.84 -1.45 -2.81
CA LEU A 4 -12.62 -2.15 -1.55
C LEU A 4 -12.07 -1.20 -0.51
N SER A 5 -12.27 -1.54 0.76
CA SER A 5 -11.67 -0.79 1.86
C SER A 5 -11.30 -1.72 3.00
N ILE A 6 -10.24 -1.34 3.72
CA ILE A 6 -9.77 -2.06 4.91
C ILE A 6 -9.47 -1.01 5.97
N GLU A 7 -9.95 -1.23 7.20
CA GLU A 7 -9.57 -0.43 8.35
C GLU A 7 -8.69 -1.26 9.27
N LYS A 8 -7.64 -0.66 9.79
CA LYS A 8 -6.73 -1.32 10.71
C LYS A 8 -6.40 -0.40 11.88
N PRO A 9 -6.72 -0.82 13.12
CA PRO A 9 -6.30 -0.07 14.31
C PRO A 9 -4.80 -0.27 14.55
N ILE A 10 -4.11 0.83 14.86
CA ILE A 10 -2.67 0.80 15.13
C ILE A 10 -2.42 1.61 16.41
N PRO A 11 -1.74 1.04 17.41
CA PRO A 11 -1.54 1.69 18.72
C PRO A 11 -0.39 2.71 18.70
N LEU A 12 -0.41 3.62 17.75
CA LEU A 12 0.53 4.74 17.62
C LEU A 12 -0.25 5.98 17.22
N PRO A 13 0.26 7.19 17.55
CA PRO A 13 -0.39 8.43 17.12
C PRO A 13 -0.45 8.55 15.59
N PRO A 14 -1.42 9.28 15.03
CA PRO A 14 -1.58 9.39 13.57
C PRO A 14 -0.35 9.90 12.82
N ASP A 15 0.41 10.83 13.36
CA ASP A 15 1.63 11.33 12.72
C ASP A 15 2.70 10.25 12.60
N ARG A 16 2.80 9.36 13.60
CA ARG A 16 3.74 8.23 13.57
C ARG A 16 3.31 7.18 12.54
N VAL A 17 2.00 6.92 12.45
CA VAL A 17 1.47 5.98 11.47
C VAL A 17 1.62 6.56 10.06
N PHE A 18 1.36 7.85 9.90
CA PHE A 18 1.52 8.48 8.59
C PHE A 18 2.97 8.39 8.09
N ASP A 19 3.92 8.61 8.98
CA ASP A 19 5.34 8.45 8.66
C ASP A 19 5.64 7.01 8.21
N LEU A 20 5.10 6.02 8.92
CA LEU A 20 5.30 4.60 8.62
C LEU A 20 4.77 4.22 7.24
N ILE A 21 3.67 4.81 6.80
CA ILE A 21 3.04 4.46 5.52
C ILE A 21 3.49 5.32 4.34
N THR A 22 4.32 6.34 4.57
CA THR A 22 4.73 7.26 3.50
C THR A 22 6.24 7.38 3.32
N ALA A 23 7.02 7.29 4.40
CA ALA A 23 8.45 7.52 4.33
C ALA A 23 9.18 6.40 3.58
N PRO A 24 10.13 6.75 2.69
CA PRO A 24 10.87 5.74 1.92
C PRO A 24 11.67 4.78 2.80
N ASP A 25 12.08 5.21 3.99
CA ASP A 25 12.81 4.35 4.92
C ASP A 25 11.91 3.28 5.54
N HIS A 26 10.61 3.53 5.63
CA HIS A 26 9.67 2.62 6.28
C HIS A 26 8.86 1.76 5.31
N LEU A 27 8.54 2.27 4.14
CA LEU A 27 7.70 1.56 3.16
C LEU A 27 8.17 0.14 2.87
N PRO A 28 9.47 -0.13 2.63
CA PRO A 28 9.91 -1.48 2.32
C PRO A 28 9.68 -2.50 3.43
N SER A 29 9.50 -2.04 4.67
CA SER A 29 9.32 -2.93 5.82
C SER A 29 7.98 -3.66 5.83
N TRP A 30 6.97 -3.10 5.18
CA TRP A 30 5.62 -3.69 5.18
C TRP A 30 4.97 -3.77 3.80
N TRP A 31 5.59 -3.21 2.76
CA TRP A 31 5.03 -3.17 1.41
C TRP A 31 5.06 -4.55 0.77
N GLY A 32 3.88 -5.00 0.33
CA GLY A 32 3.69 -6.32 -0.26
C GLY A 32 3.23 -7.36 0.75
N PRO A 33 2.46 -8.37 0.29
CA PRO A 33 1.96 -9.44 1.16
C PRO A 33 3.06 -10.21 1.89
N GLU A 34 2.68 -10.89 2.96
CA GLU A 34 3.60 -11.76 3.69
C GLU A 34 4.17 -12.83 2.75
N GLY A 35 5.46 -13.10 2.86
CA GLY A 35 6.16 -14.05 2.00
C GLY A 35 6.71 -13.46 0.72
N VAL A 36 6.33 -12.24 0.38
CA VAL A 36 6.86 -11.51 -0.77
C VAL A 36 8.10 -10.72 -0.34
N THR A 37 9.13 -10.72 -1.18
CA THR A 37 10.29 -9.85 -0.99
C THR A 37 10.27 -8.77 -2.06
N LEU A 38 10.96 -7.66 -1.80
CA LEU A 38 11.06 -6.58 -2.78
C LEU A 38 12.30 -6.77 -3.65
N GLY A 39 12.09 -6.72 -4.97
CA GLY A 39 13.17 -6.55 -5.92
C GLY A 39 13.47 -5.07 -6.09
N GLU A 40 13.56 -4.62 -7.34
CA GLU A 40 13.77 -3.20 -7.62
C GLU A 40 12.56 -2.37 -7.21
N TYR A 41 12.77 -1.24 -6.54
CA TYR A 41 11.67 -0.37 -6.13
C TYR A 41 12.11 1.09 -6.02
N SER A 42 11.12 1.97 -6.15
CA SER A 42 11.23 3.40 -5.88
C SER A 42 9.96 3.79 -5.13
N LEU A 43 10.03 3.87 -3.82
CA LEU A 43 8.88 4.08 -2.94
C LEU A 43 9.13 5.29 -2.04
N ASP A 44 8.44 6.38 -2.34
CA ASP A 44 8.44 7.58 -1.53
C ASP A 44 7.06 8.22 -1.70
N PHE A 45 6.25 8.15 -0.64
CA PHE A 45 4.89 8.70 -0.66
C PHE A 45 4.81 10.01 0.11
N THR A 46 5.95 10.67 0.34
CA THR A 46 5.99 11.96 1.03
C THR A 46 5.72 13.13 0.11
N ARG A 47 5.73 12.91 -1.19
CA ARG A 47 5.55 13.95 -2.21
C ARG A 47 5.00 13.37 -3.51
N PRO A 48 4.32 14.20 -4.34
CA PRO A 48 3.89 13.77 -5.67
C PRO A 48 5.08 13.33 -6.54
N GLY A 49 4.83 12.39 -7.41
CA GLY A 49 5.82 11.86 -8.34
C GLY A 49 5.63 10.37 -8.62
N PRO A 50 6.43 9.81 -9.52
CA PRO A 50 6.30 8.39 -9.88
C PRO A 50 6.77 7.46 -8.76
N TRP A 51 6.15 6.29 -8.68
CA TRP A 51 6.57 5.22 -7.78
C TRP A 51 6.49 3.89 -8.51
N SER A 52 7.25 2.92 -8.07
CA SER A 52 7.22 1.57 -8.62
C SER A 52 7.77 0.56 -7.63
N SER A 53 7.35 -0.69 -7.77
CA SER A 53 7.94 -1.78 -7.02
C SER A 53 7.82 -3.10 -7.80
N VAL A 54 8.82 -3.96 -7.60
CA VAL A 54 8.78 -5.33 -8.07
C VAL A 54 8.62 -6.21 -6.84
N MET A 55 7.50 -6.92 -6.76
CA MET A 55 7.24 -7.88 -5.69
C MET A 55 7.69 -9.26 -6.17
N VAL A 56 8.56 -9.91 -5.42
CA VAL A 56 9.08 -11.22 -5.77
C VAL A 56 8.43 -12.27 -4.89
N GLU A 57 7.67 -13.16 -5.51
CA GLU A 57 7.00 -14.26 -4.82
C GLU A 57 7.73 -15.56 -5.14
N PRO A 58 8.02 -16.42 -4.14
CA PRO A 58 8.83 -17.62 -4.36
C PRO A 58 8.34 -18.54 -5.46
N GLU A 59 7.03 -18.67 -5.63
CA GLU A 59 6.45 -19.62 -6.60
C GLU A 59 6.15 -18.98 -7.96
N SER A 60 5.63 -17.74 -7.95
CA SER A 60 5.18 -17.11 -9.19
C SER A 60 6.16 -16.11 -9.79
N GLY A 61 7.21 -15.75 -9.05
CA GLY A 61 8.25 -14.86 -9.56
C GLY A 61 7.95 -13.39 -9.36
N GLU A 62 8.40 -12.57 -10.31
CA GLU A 62 8.35 -11.12 -10.20
C GLU A 62 7.04 -10.53 -10.69
N HIS A 63 6.50 -9.57 -9.93
CA HIS A 63 5.28 -8.83 -10.26
C HIS A 63 5.54 -7.34 -10.09
N ARG A 64 5.53 -6.59 -11.18
CA ARG A 64 5.76 -5.14 -11.15
C ARG A 64 4.43 -4.41 -11.03
N VAL A 65 4.39 -3.44 -10.11
CA VAL A 65 3.26 -2.52 -9.94
C VAL A 65 3.82 -1.10 -9.91
N SER A 66 3.10 -0.16 -10.48
CA SER A 66 3.57 1.22 -10.54
C SER A 66 2.42 2.21 -10.61
N GLY A 67 2.77 3.48 -10.43
CA GLY A 67 1.84 4.59 -10.56
C GLY A 67 2.49 5.92 -10.26
N GLU A 68 1.64 6.87 -9.89
CA GLU A 68 2.03 8.20 -9.47
C GLU A 68 1.50 8.44 -8.06
N VAL A 69 2.26 9.15 -7.25
CA VAL A 69 1.72 9.75 -6.04
C VAL A 69 1.01 11.01 -6.50
N LEU A 70 -0.32 11.02 -6.36
CA LEU A 70 -1.19 12.07 -6.91
C LEU A 70 -1.35 13.23 -5.95
N ASN A 71 -1.59 12.93 -4.68
CA ASN A 71 -1.83 13.93 -3.64
C ASN A 71 -1.28 13.46 -2.31
N VAL A 72 -0.68 14.39 -1.58
CA VAL A 72 -0.25 14.15 -0.19
C VAL A 72 -0.86 15.24 0.67
N THR A 73 -1.65 14.82 1.68
CA THR A 73 -2.13 15.71 2.73
C THR A 73 -1.38 15.35 3.99
N PRO A 74 -0.32 16.08 4.35
CA PRO A 74 0.59 15.68 5.43
C PRO A 74 -0.13 15.36 6.74
N GLY A 75 0.20 14.21 7.31
CA GLY A 75 -0.42 13.73 8.54
C GLY A 75 -1.83 13.20 8.40
N LYS A 76 -2.39 13.15 7.21
CA LYS A 76 -3.79 12.73 6.99
C LYS A 76 -3.97 11.66 5.93
N ALA A 77 -3.45 11.89 4.72
CA ALA A 77 -3.74 10.97 3.62
C ALA A 77 -2.73 11.08 2.47
N VAL A 78 -2.60 10.00 1.73
CA VAL A 78 -1.89 9.97 0.46
C VAL A 78 -2.74 9.21 -0.56
N GLU A 79 -2.76 9.71 -1.79
CA GLU A 79 -3.45 9.05 -2.90
C GLU A 79 -2.45 8.71 -3.99
N ILE A 80 -2.51 7.47 -4.47
CA ILE A 80 -1.63 6.98 -5.52
C ILE A 80 -2.45 6.30 -6.61
N SER A 81 -1.99 6.38 -7.85
CA SER A 81 -2.51 5.52 -8.90
C SER A 81 -1.78 4.18 -8.83
N TRP A 82 -2.41 3.13 -9.35
CA TRP A 82 -1.97 1.76 -9.15
C TRP A 82 -2.29 0.93 -10.38
N ALA A 83 -1.29 0.29 -10.98
CA ALA A 83 -1.53 -0.66 -12.06
C ALA A 83 -0.42 -1.71 -12.09
N TRP A 84 -0.81 -2.96 -12.28
CA TRP A 84 0.12 -4.06 -12.50
C TRP A 84 0.62 -4.03 -13.94
N HIS A 85 1.84 -4.49 -14.15
CA HIS A 85 2.40 -4.67 -15.49
C HIS A 85 2.21 -6.13 -15.92
N ASP A 86 1.89 -6.32 -17.19
CA ASP A 86 1.84 -7.65 -17.77
C ASP A 86 3.24 -8.27 -17.71
N ARG A 87 3.32 -9.51 -17.25
CA ARG A 87 4.60 -10.15 -16.99
C ARG A 87 5.39 -10.48 -18.27
N GLU A 88 4.69 -10.74 -19.36
CA GLU A 88 5.33 -11.08 -20.62
C GLU A 88 5.72 -9.84 -21.43
N SER A 89 4.77 -8.91 -21.58
CA SER A 89 4.97 -7.72 -22.41
C SER A 89 5.59 -6.54 -21.66
N GLY A 90 5.46 -6.51 -20.33
CA GLY A 90 5.84 -5.36 -19.52
C GLY A 90 4.89 -4.18 -19.63
N VAL A 91 3.80 -4.31 -20.38
CA VAL A 91 2.85 -3.23 -20.58
C VAL A 91 2.03 -3.02 -19.32
N ARG A 92 1.90 -1.76 -18.92
CA ARG A 92 1.12 -1.36 -17.74
C ARG A 92 -0.37 -1.58 -18.03
N GLY A 93 -1.05 -2.30 -17.13
CA GLY A 93 -2.44 -2.68 -17.30
C GLY A 93 -3.44 -1.67 -16.76
N HIS A 94 -4.60 -2.19 -16.34
CA HIS A 94 -5.72 -1.39 -15.83
C HIS A 94 -5.30 -0.57 -14.61
N GLU A 95 -5.64 0.72 -14.61
CA GLU A 95 -5.31 1.61 -13.51
C GLU A 95 -6.46 1.75 -12.53
N SER A 96 -6.13 1.65 -11.24
CA SER A 96 -7.03 1.97 -10.13
C SER A 96 -6.38 3.04 -9.26
N THR A 97 -7.07 3.49 -8.23
CA THR A 97 -6.56 4.50 -7.29
C THR A 97 -6.61 3.95 -5.88
N VAL A 98 -5.53 4.17 -5.12
CA VAL A 98 -5.42 3.78 -3.72
C VAL A 98 -5.29 5.02 -2.87
N ARG A 99 -6.10 5.09 -1.80
CA ARG A 99 -5.99 6.14 -0.78
C ARG A 99 -5.64 5.47 0.55
N LEU A 100 -4.57 5.94 1.17
CA LEU A 100 -4.20 5.57 2.53
C LEU A 100 -4.43 6.78 3.40
N SER A 101 -5.23 6.63 4.46
CA SER A 101 -5.55 7.73 5.35
C SER A 101 -5.44 7.31 6.81
N VAL A 102 -5.18 8.28 7.68
CA VAL A 102 -5.04 8.05 9.11
C VAL A 102 -5.95 9.03 9.86
N ARG A 103 -6.58 8.52 10.93
CA ARG A 103 -7.36 9.37 11.82
C ARG A 103 -7.18 8.88 13.25
N PRO A 104 -7.28 9.78 14.25
CA PRO A 104 -7.18 9.35 15.64
C PRO A 104 -8.34 8.42 16.02
N ASP A 105 -8.06 7.44 16.88
CA ASP A 105 -9.09 6.52 17.38
C ASP A 105 -9.77 7.02 18.66
N GLY A 106 -9.34 8.18 19.17
CA GLY A 106 -9.86 8.74 20.41
C GLY A 106 -9.21 8.19 21.68
N ARG A 107 -8.22 7.31 21.53
CA ARG A 107 -7.55 6.64 22.67
C ARG A 107 -6.01 6.70 22.56
N GLY A 108 -5.49 7.65 21.79
CA GLY A 108 -4.05 7.79 21.58
C GLY A 108 -3.50 6.96 20.43
N GLY A 109 -4.33 6.13 19.78
CA GLY A 109 -3.97 5.35 18.62
C GLY A 109 -4.56 5.91 17.33
N THR A 110 -4.49 5.10 16.28
CA THR A 110 -4.89 5.50 14.94
C THR A 110 -5.75 4.43 14.29
N ILE A 111 -6.71 4.86 13.47
CA ILE A 111 -7.35 3.99 12.49
C ILE A 111 -6.73 4.32 11.13
N LEU A 112 -6.04 3.34 10.57
CA LEU A 112 -5.51 3.40 9.21
C LEU A 112 -6.55 2.82 8.27
N THR A 113 -6.90 3.58 7.24
CA THR A 113 -7.85 3.13 6.22
C THR A 113 -7.15 3.03 4.87
N MET A 114 -7.27 1.87 4.23
CA MET A 114 -6.88 1.69 2.83
C MET A 114 -8.15 1.61 2.00
N TYR A 115 -8.23 2.40 0.94
CA TYR A 115 -9.38 2.45 0.06
C TYR A 115 -8.89 2.38 -1.38
N GLN A 116 -9.31 1.35 -2.12
CA GLN A 116 -8.94 1.19 -3.52
C GLN A 116 -10.19 1.23 -4.38
N THR A 117 -10.19 2.12 -5.37
CA THR A 117 -11.33 2.35 -6.24
C THR A 117 -10.97 2.12 -7.69
N GLY A 118 -11.98 1.75 -8.49
CA GLY A 118 -11.81 1.61 -9.93
C GLY A 118 -11.20 0.29 -10.37
N LEU A 119 -11.32 -0.76 -9.55
CA LEU A 119 -10.90 -2.11 -9.97
C LEU A 119 -11.89 -2.67 -11.00
N PRO A 120 -11.41 -3.51 -11.95
CA PRO A 120 -12.25 -3.94 -13.07
C PRO A 120 -13.44 -4.81 -12.67
N ASP A 121 -13.29 -5.68 -11.66
CA ASP A 121 -14.34 -6.62 -11.28
C ASP A 121 -14.19 -7.10 -9.83
N ALA A 122 -15.16 -7.89 -9.37
CA ALA A 122 -15.19 -8.41 -8.00
C ALA A 122 -14.04 -9.37 -7.71
N GLU A 123 -13.60 -10.14 -8.68
CA GLU A 123 -12.47 -11.06 -8.49
C GLU A 123 -11.17 -10.30 -8.26
N SER A 124 -10.94 -9.23 -9.03
CA SER A 124 -9.79 -8.36 -8.83
C SER A 124 -9.83 -7.71 -7.45
N ALA A 125 -11.01 -7.23 -7.02
CA ALA A 125 -11.17 -6.64 -5.70
C ALA A 125 -10.86 -7.66 -4.59
N ARG A 126 -11.31 -8.89 -4.74
CA ARG A 126 -11.03 -9.95 -3.75
C ARG A 126 -9.53 -10.22 -3.63
N LEU A 127 -8.83 -10.33 -4.74
CA LEU A 127 -7.39 -10.57 -4.75
C LEU A 127 -6.61 -9.40 -4.15
N HIS A 128 -6.99 -8.18 -4.47
CA HIS A 128 -6.37 -6.99 -3.89
C HIS A 128 -6.65 -6.88 -2.40
N HIS A 129 -7.88 -7.22 -1.97
CA HIS A 129 -8.22 -7.22 -0.55
C HIS A 129 -7.33 -8.18 0.23
N GLU A 130 -7.15 -9.40 -0.27
CA GLU A 130 -6.27 -10.39 0.36
C GLU A 130 -4.83 -9.89 0.44
N GLY A 131 -4.31 -9.32 -0.64
CA GLY A 131 -2.95 -8.78 -0.70
C GLY A 131 -2.75 -7.62 0.26
N TRP A 132 -3.67 -6.66 0.28
CA TRP A 132 -3.59 -5.53 1.18
C TRP A 132 -3.72 -5.94 2.65
N ALA A 133 -4.66 -6.83 2.96
CA ALA A 133 -4.81 -7.31 4.33
C ALA A 133 -3.52 -7.97 4.83
N SER A 134 -2.90 -8.79 3.99
CA SER A 134 -1.64 -9.45 4.32
C SER A 134 -0.50 -8.43 4.52
N SER A 135 -0.40 -7.45 3.61
CA SER A 135 0.61 -6.40 3.70
C SER A 135 0.45 -5.57 4.98
N LEU A 136 -0.77 -5.15 5.29
CA LEU A 136 -1.03 -4.34 6.48
C LEU A 136 -0.78 -5.11 7.78
N ASN A 137 -0.94 -6.44 7.77
CA ASN A 137 -0.61 -7.27 8.92
C ASN A 137 0.88 -7.25 9.26
N ARG A 138 1.74 -6.89 8.30
CA ARG A 138 3.19 -6.78 8.55
C ARG A 138 3.55 -5.56 9.39
N ILE A 139 2.64 -4.61 9.53
CA ILE A 139 2.89 -3.41 10.34
C ILE A 139 2.97 -3.75 11.82
N GLY A 140 2.11 -4.67 12.31
CA GLY A 140 2.08 -5.04 13.72
C GLY A 140 3.44 -5.39 14.32
N PRO A 141 4.20 -6.32 13.72
CA PRO A 141 5.53 -6.67 14.24
C PRO A 141 6.53 -5.50 14.30
N LEU A 142 6.36 -4.48 13.47
CA LEU A 142 7.23 -3.30 13.46
C LEU A 142 7.02 -2.41 14.70
N LEU A 143 5.89 -2.58 15.39
CA LEU A 143 5.53 -1.78 16.56
C LEU A 143 6.05 -2.37 17.85
N SER A 144 6.46 -3.62 17.82
CA SER A 144 6.95 -4.31 19.00
C SER A 144 8.38 -3.89 19.32
N PRO A 145 8.73 -3.60 20.58
CA PRO A 145 10.11 -3.33 20.92
C PRO A 145 10.96 -4.57 20.69
N PRO A 146 12.23 -4.40 20.34
CA PRO A 146 13.13 -5.52 20.13
C PRO A 146 13.37 -6.32 21.41
#